data_844978084edb2dc7cd9465a789cb9e39
#
_entry.id   844978084edb2dc7cd9465a789cb9e39
#
_cell.length_a   1.000
_cell.length_b   1.000
_cell.length_c   1.000
_cell.angle_alpha   90.00
_cell.angle_beta   90.00
_cell.angle_gamma   90.00
#
_symmetry.space_group_name_H-M   'P 1'
#
loop_
_entity.id
_entity.type
_entity.pdbx_description
1 polymer ?
#
loop_
_entity_poly.entity_id
_entity_poly.type
_entity_poly.pdbx_seq_one_letter_code
_entity_poly.pdbx_strand_id
1 'polypeptide(L)'
;TIDGVGQVDIWGDKEYSMRLRLDPDALAAHGLTAIDVRDAFQAANVELPTGRIEGDSIDLNVRTLSRLGDDPEEFNDRVIKRDGDRAVRFRDVGYAEIAPLNERTILRRDGVVTVGIVLRPQSGANEIAIADEFYRRLAIIEKDLPPDVQVAIGFDTSRFIRASIEEVVQTLVLALLLVCATIFFFLREWRTTLIPIMTIPIALTGTFFVLYSAGFSINVLTLLGLVLAIGLVVDDAIVVVENIYKRIEQGEKPLAAAAEGVREIFFAVIATTLALVAVFAPLIFLGGLTGVLFREFGVTLAASVVISSFVALTLAPMLCSRLLKKRARQPAFYRATEPMFQGLAEKYRGSLRGFLARPWLAPLILIVCFAVTVTRDRTRPEELAPVEDRRMLVVLGAGP
;
A
#
# COMPACT_ATOMS: atom_id res chain seq x y z
N THR A 1 17.62 -16.38 3.00
CA THR A 1 17.19 -15.05 2.51
C THR A 1 15.80 -15.16 1.90
N ILE A 2 15.00 -14.10 2.05
CA ILE A 2 13.71 -13.93 1.39
C ILE A 2 13.91 -12.82 0.36
N ASP A 3 13.54 -13.08 -0.89
CA ASP A 3 13.70 -12.10 -1.96
C ASP A 3 12.82 -10.87 -1.69
N GLY A 4 13.38 -9.68 -1.89
CA GLY A 4 12.69 -8.41 -1.63
C GLY A 4 12.83 -7.86 -0.20
N VAL A 5 13.45 -8.61 0.73
CA VAL A 5 13.80 -8.08 2.06
C VAL A 5 15.06 -7.24 1.96
N GLY A 6 14.99 -5.99 2.35
CA GLY A 6 16.11 -5.05 2.36
C GLY A 6 16.90 -5.09 3.65
N GLN A 7 16.23 -5.24 4.78
CA GLN A 7 16.84 -5.21 6.11
C GLN A 7 16.07 -6.08 7.09
N VAL A 8 16.80 -6.66 8.02
CA VAL A 8 16.24 -7.37 9.19
C VAL A 8 16.74 -6.69 10.44
N ASP A 9 15.83 -6.16 11.24
CA ASP A 9 16.15 -5.57 12.54
C ASP A 9 15.75 -6.54 13.65
N ILE A 10 16.56 -6.62 14.69
CA ILE A 10 16.23 -7.34 15.92
C ILE A 10 16.01 -6.30 17.03
N TRP A 11 14.83 -6.35 17.63
CA TRP A 11 14.45 -5.43 18.69
C TRP A 11 14.34 -6.16 20.02
N GLY A 12 14.91 -5.56 21.06
CA GLY A 12 14.87 -6.12 22.40
C GLY A 12 15.86 -7.26 22.63
N ASP A 13 16.78 -7.49 21.70
CA ASP A 13 17.92 -8.39 21.87
C ASP A 13 18.81 -7.90 23.02
N LYS A 14 19.46 -8.84 23.64
CA LYS A 14 20.38 -8.60 24.75
C LYS A 14 21.75 -9.18 24.41
N GLU A 15 22.68 -8.31 24.06
CA GLU A 15 24.08 -8.70 24.09
C GLU A 15 24.54 -8.81 25.55
N TYR A 16 25.04 -9.96 25.92
CA TYR A 16 25.57 -10.17 27.26
C TYR A 16 27.05 -9.77 27.32
N SER A 17 27.40 -9.13 28.41
CA SER A 17 28.78 -8.72 28.73
C SER A 17 29.09 -9.04 30.15
N MET A 18 30.39 -9.21 30.45
CA MET A 18 30.87 -9.25 31.84
C MET A 18 30.75 -7.86 32.45
N ARG A 19 29.89 -7.71 33.43
CA ARG A 19 29.74 -6.44 34.19
C ARG A 19 30.43 -6.52 35.49
N LEU A 20 31.23 -5.51 35.75
CA LEU A 20 31.93 -5.31 37.02
C LEU A 20 31.13 -4.32 37.86
N ARG A 21 30.42 -4.80 38.87
CA ARG A 21 29.66 -3.99 39.81
C ARG A 21 30.61 -3.59 40.95
N LEU A 22 30.86 -2.30 41.10
CA LEU A 22 31.76 -1.75 42.08
C LEU A 22 30.98 -1.30 43.33
N ASP A 23 31.51 -1.59 44.50
CA ASP A 23 31.02 -1.06 45.77
C ASP A 23 31.85 0.20 46.15
N PRO A 24 31.25 1.42 46.17
CA PRO A 24 31.95 2.65 46.44
C PRO A 24 32.57 2.68 47.85
N ASP A 25 31.90 2.10 48.83
CA ASP A 25 32.36 2.10 50.21
C ASP A 25 33.56 1.16 50.38
N ALA A 26 33.53 0.00 49.79
CA ALA A 26 34.61 -0.96 49.76
C ALA A 26 35.83 -0.42 48.99
N LEU A 27 35.62 0.27 47.85
CA LEU A 27 36.70 0.95 47.13
C LEU A 27 37.38 1.99 47.99
N ALA A 28 36.62 2.83 48.69
CA ALA A 28 37.17 3.86 49.57
C ALA A 28 37.94 3.24 50.73
N ALA A 29 37.46 2.14 51.33
CA ALA A 29 38.17 1.45 52.43
C ALA A 29 39.53 0.87 52.00
N HIS A 30 39.68 0.49 50.73
CA HIS A 30 40.95 -0.02 50.17
C HIS A 30 41.79 1.05 49.46
N GLY A 31 41.35 2.31 49.47
CA GLY A 31 42.03 3.41 48.79
C GLY A 31 42.16 3.19 47.29
N LEU A 32 41.10 2.68 46.68
CA LEU A 32 41.01 2.40 45.25
C LEU A 32 39.95 3.28 44.60
N THR A 33 40.15 3.56 43.32
CA THR A 33 39.18 4.25 42.47
C THR A 33 38.63 3.28 41.39
N ALA A 34 37.50 3.62 40.78
CA ALA A 34 36.98 2.87 39.68
C ALA A 34 37.96 2.80 38.47
N ILE A 35 38.81 3.80 38.33
CA ILE A 35 39.88 3.86 37.31
C ILE A 35 40.96 2.81 37.58
N ASP A 36 41.37 2.65 38.82
CA ASP A 36 42.39 1.64 39.22
C ASP A 36 41.87 0.21 38.88
N VAL A 37 40.62 -0.04 39.17
CA VAL A 37 39.98 -1.32 38.83
C VAL A 37 39.93 -1.53 37.33
N ARG A 38 39.50 -0.52 36.58
CA ARG A 38 39.46 -0.58 35.10
C ARG A 38 40.84 -0.89 34.53
N ASP A 39 41.86 -0.15 34.99
CA ASP A 39 43.23 -0.26 34.46
C ASP A 39 43.85 -1.64 34.80
N ALA A 40 43.54 -2.17 35.99
CA ALA A 40 43.95 -3.52 36.39
C ALA A 40 43.34 -4.60 35.50
N PHE A 41 42.05 -4.48 35.14
CA PHE A 41 41.41 -5.40 34.24
C PHE A 41 41.86 -5.25 32.76
N GLN A 42 42.09 -4.02 32.31
CA GLN A 42 42.64 -3.78 30.98
C GLN A 42 44.06 -4.34 30.84
N ALA A 43 44.90 -4.19 31.84
CA ALA A 43 46.26 -4.76 31.85
C ALA A 43 46.26 -6.29 31.90
N ALA A 44 45.19 -6.88 32.45
CA ALA A 44 45.05 -8.32 32.58
C ALA A 44 44.41 -8.99 31.35
N ASN A 45 43.63 -8.24 30.58
CA ASN A 45 42.88 -8.75 29.41
C ASN A 45 43.60 -8.34 28.12
N VAL A 46 44.84 -8.73 27.96
CA VAL A 46 45.66 -8.38 26.79
C VAL A 46 46.20 -9.63 26.14
N GLU A 47 46.06 -9.73 24.84
CA GLU A 47 46.70 -10.73 24.01
C GLU A 47 47.94 -10.11 23.35
N LEU A 48 49.13 -10.49 23.79
CA LEU A 48 50.38 -9.97 23.25
C LEU A 48 51.08 -11.08 22.42
N PRO A 49 51.51 -10.78 21.19
CA PRO A 49 52.44 -11.66 20.48
C PRO A 49 53.80 -11.65 21.21
N THR A 50 54.16 -12.75 21.84
CA THR A 50 55.38 -12.86 22.65
C THR A 50 56.62 -13.21 21.87
N GLY A 51 56.50 -13.65 20.64
CA GLY A 51 57.63 -13.99 19.78
C GLY A 51 57.35 -15.15 18.83
N ARG A 52 58.41 -15.53 18.13
CA ARG A 52 58.39 -16.61 17.17
C ARG A 52 59.58 -17.54 17.52
N ILE A 53 59.31 -18.81 17.56
CA ILE A 53 60.35 -19.83 17.67
C ILE A 53 60.61 -20.32 16.27
N GLU A 54 61.79 -19.97 15.71
CA GLU A 54 62.21 -20.40 14.39
C GLU A 54 63.00 -21.72 14.52
N GLY A 55 62.49 -22.76 13.87
CA GLY A 55 63.16 -24.08 13.76
C GLY A 55 63.42 -24.42 12.32
N ASP A 56 64.30 -25.38 12.08
CA ASP A 56 64.75 -25.78 10.74
C ASP A 56 63.60 -26.31 9.86
N SER A 57 62.46 -26.72 10.43
CA SER A 57 61.33 -27.32 9.70
C SER A 57 59.97 -26.78 10.10
N ILE A 58 59.83 -26.06 11.22
CA ILE A 58 58.57 -25.57 11.77
C ILE A 58 58.80 -24.22 12.48
N ASP A 59 58.03 -23.22 12.09
CA ASP A 59 57.96 -21.95 12.75
C ASP A 59 56.75 -21.93 13.70
N LEU A 60 56.96 -21.68 14.97
CA LEU A 60 55.92 -21.58 15.98
C LEU A 60 55.77 -20.13 16.43
N ASN A 61 54.57 -19.58 16.22
CA ASN A 61 54.19 -18.29 16.80
C ASN A 61 53.73 -18.50 18.26
N VAL A 62 54.45 -17.91 19.20
CA VAL A 62 54.08 -17.92 20.63
C VAL A 62 53.23 -16.72 20.91
N ARG A 63 52.03 -16.93 21.43
CA ARG A 63 51.13 -15.87 21.91
C ARG A 63 50.87 -16.08 23.37
N THR A 64 50.91 -15.00 24.12
CA THR A 64 50.48 -15.02 25.52
C THR A 64 48.97 -14.82 25.56
N LEU A 65 48.24 -15.86 25.95
CA LEU A 65 46.79 -15.78 26.20
C LEU A 65 46.60 -15.36 27.66
N SER A 66 46.46 -14.05 27.86
CA SER A 66 46.07 -13.45 29.16
C SER A 66 44.65 -12.90 29.08
N ARG A 67 43.82 -13.58 28.24
CA ARG A 67 42.41 -13.19 28.10
C ARG A 67 41.59 -13.85 29.20
N LEU A 68 40.83 -13.02 29.92
CA LEU A 68 39.86 -13.53 30.87
C LEU A 68 38.74 -14.27 30.14
N GLY A 69 38.30 -15.41 30.69
CA GLY A 69 37.21 -16.21 30.15
C GLY A 69 35.86 -15.58 30.37
N ASP A 70 34.80 -16.37 30.18
CA ASP A 70 33.41 -15.96 30.37
C ASP A 70 32.90 -16.31 31.80
N ASP A 71 33.77 -16.80 32.68
CA ASP A 71 33.41 -17.16 34.06
C ASP A 71 33.53 -15.96 35.00
N PRO A 72 32.44 -15.50 35.64
CA PRO A 72 32.46 -14.42 36.62
C PRO A 72 33.47 -14.64 37.78
N GLU A 73 33.73 -15.92 38.15
CA GLU A 73 34.65 -16.23 39.25
C GLU A 73 36.12 -15.89 38.91
N GLU A 74 36.54 -16.03 37.65
CA GLU A 74 37.86 -15.61 37.20
C GLU A 74 38.06 -14.10 37.41
N PHE A 75 36.99 -13.32 37.20
CA PHE A 75 37.02 -11.85 37.46
C PHE A 75 37.00 -11.55 38.95
N ASN A 76 36.20 -12.25 39.73
CA ASN A 76 36.10 -12.07 41.18
C ASN A 76 37.43 -12.34 41.89
N ASP A 77 38.17 -13.34 41.43
CA ASP A 77 39.47 -13.75 42.01
C ASP A 77 40.65 -12.88 41.55
N ARG A 78 40.42 -11.99 40.60
CA ARG A 78 41.50 -11.15 40.06
C ARG A 78 42.08 -10.19 41.08
N VAL A 79 43.39 -10.17 41.19
CA VAL A 79 44.10 -9.21 42.04
C VAL A 79 44.14 -7.84 41.38
N ILE A 80 43.53 -6.84 42.03
CA ILE A 80 43.47 -5.45 41.58
C ILE A 80 44.68 -4.65 42.10
N LYS A 81 45.05 -4.83 43.38
CA LYS A 81 46.17 -4.14 43.99
C LYS A 81 46.91 -5.06 44.96
N ARG A 82 48.22 -4.92 45.07
CA ARG A 82 49.01 -5.52 46.10
C ARG A 82 49.49 -4.43 47.05
N ASP A 83 49.22 -4.61 48.34
CA ASP A 83 49.66 -3.72 49.38
C ASP A 83 50.55 -4.55 50.39
N GLY A 84 51.86 -4.57 50.11
CA GLY A 84 52.81 -5.42 50.83
C GLY A 84 52.45 -6.93 50.53
N ASP A 85 52.17 -7.65 51.61
CA ASP A 85 51.85 -9.09 51.59
C ASP A 85 50.35 -9.36 51.39
N ARG A 86 49.53 -8.34 51.35
CA ARG A 86 48.08 -8.45 51.14
C ARG A 86 47.73 -8.16 49.69
N ALA A 87 47.02 -9.07 49.06
CA ALA A 87 46.45 -8.91 47.74
C ALA A 87 44.94 -8.54 47.87
N VAL A 88 44.56 -7.36 47.35
CA VAL A 88 43.17 -6.95 47.22
C VAL A 88 42.63 -7.54 45.92
N ARG A 89 41.62 -8.42 46.03
CA ARG A 89 40.97 -9.04 44.90
C ARG A 89 39.72 -8.27 44.53
N PHE A 90 39.24 -8.50 43.32
CA PHE A 90 38.03 -7.80 42.84
C PHE A 90 36.83 -8.09 43.75
N ARG A 91 36.63 -9.32 44.25
CA ARG A 91 35.60 -9.66 45.21
C ARG A 91 35.57 -8.83 46.49
N ASP A 92 36.70 -8.21 46.85
CA ASP A 92 36.82 -7.38 48.05
C ASP A 92 36.26 -5.96 47.82
N VAL A 93 36.08 -5.54 46.57
CA VAL A 93 35.66 -4.19 46.18
C VAL A 93 34.46 -4.18 45.22
N GLY A 94 33.92 -5.36 44.89
CA GLY A 94 32.76 -5.52 43.98
C GLY A 94 32.51 -6.96 43.63
N TYR A 95 31.72 -7.18 42.58
CA TYR A 95 31.45 -8.49 41.99
C TYR A 95 31.26 -8.43 40.49
N ALA A 96 31.62 -9.52 39.84
CA ALA A 96 31.38 -9.70 38.40
C ALA A 96 30.12 -10.49 38.17
N GLU A 97 29.36 -10.12 37.17
CA GLU A 97 28.17 -10.82 36.71
C GLU A 97 28.06 -10.76 35.18
N ILE A 98 27.48 -11.80 34.59
CA ILE A 98 27.05 -11.78 33.16
C ILE A 98 25.70 -11.07 33.10
N ALA A 99 25.68 -9.88 32.53
CA ALA A 99 24.45 -9.09 32.41
C ALA A 99 24.37 -8.41 31.04
N PRO A 100 23.17 -7.98 30.63
CA PRO A 100 23.00 -7.31 29.35
C PRO A 100 23.84 -6.04 29.24
N LEU A 101 24.48 -5.84 28.09
CA LEU A 101 25.25 -4.61 27.80
C LEU A 101 24.36 -3.36 27.89
N ASN A 102 23.11 -3.48 27.42
CA ASN A 102 22.10 -2.43 27.50
C ASN A 102 20.86 -2.92 28.28
N GLU A 103 20.66 -2.39 29.46
CA GLU A 103 19.51 -2.70 30.32
C GLU A 103 18.29 -1.81 30.02
N ARG A 104 18.47 -0.69 29.30
CA ARG A 104 17.45 0.32 29.10
C ARG A 104 16.47 -0.04 27.96
N THR A 105 16.92 -0.82 26.98
CA THR A 105 16.07 -1.24 25.85
C THR A 105 15.34 -2.51 26.22
N ILE A 106 14.02 -2.43 26.35
CA ILE A 106 13.14 -3.57 26.64
C ILE A 106 11.99 -3.56 25.65
N LEU A 107 11.81 -4.65 24.91
CA LEU A 107 10.61 -4.88 24.13
C LEU A 107 9.63 -5.72 24.95
N ARG A 108 8.39 -5.25 25.06
CA ARG A 108 7.33 -6.00 25.75
C ARG A 108 6.13 -6.17 24.83
N ARG A 109 5.55 -7.36 24.88
CA ARG A 109 4.27 -7.66 24.29
C ARG A 109 3.32 -8.20 25.36
N ASP A 110 2.17 -7.60 25.56
CA ASP A 110 1.18 -7.98 26.56
C ASP A 110 1.79 -8.12 27.98
N GLY A 111 2.74 -7.24 28.32
CA GLY A 111 3.45 -7.26 29.61
C GLY A 111 4.64 -8.22 29.69
N VAL A 112 4.79 -9.15 28.74
CA VAL A 112 5.89 -10.12 28.69
C VAL A 112 7.09 -9.55 27.92
N VAL A 113 8.29 -9.70 28.45
CA VAL A 113 9.54 -9.32 27.77
C VAL A 113 9.75 -10.27 26.59
N THR A 114 10.00 -9.72 25.43
CA THR A 114 10.13 -10.47 24.19
C THR A 114 11.23 -9.89 23.29
N VAL A 115 11.66 -10.67 22.31
CA VAL A 115 12.53 -10.22 21.22
C VAL A 115 11.71 -10.15 19.95
N GLY A 116 11.82 -9.05 19.21
CA GLY A 116 11.11 -8.85 17.95
C GLY A 116 12.06 -8.94 16.77
N ILE A 117 11.70 -9.68 15.74
CA ILE A 117 12.37 -9.70 14.45
C ILE A 117 11.49 -8.91 13.48
N VAL A 118 12.03 -7.84 12.91
CA VAL A 118 11.33 -6.95 11.98
C VAL A 118 11.96 -7.08 10.61
N LEU A 119 11.15 -7.49 9.63
CA LEU A 119 11.54 -7.53 8.22
C LEU A 119 11.14 -6.21 7.55
N ARG A 120 12.11 -5.54 6.95
CA ARG A 120 11.86 -4.33 6.16
C ARG A 120 11.96 -4.65 4.68
N PRO A 121 10.90 -4.42 3.89
CA PRO A 121 10.94 -4.62 2.47
C PRO A 121 11.89 -3.61 1.79
N GLN A 122 12.46 -3.99 0.65
CA GLN A 122 13.12 -3.06 -0.26
C GLN A 122 12.09 -2.14 -0.89
N SER A 123 12.53 -0.95 -1.31
CA SER A 123 11.66 -0.03 -2.05
C SER A 123 11.17 -0.71 -3.34
N GLY A 124 9.86 -0.74 -3.54
CA GLY A 124 9.22 -1.36 -4.70
C GLY A 124 9.08 -2.89 -4.63
N ALA A 125 9.47 -3.54 -3.52
CA ALA A 125 9.26 -4.97 -3.35
C ALA A 125 7.78 -5.30 -3.07
N ASN A 126 7.37 -6.51 -3.43
CA ASN A 126 6.03 -7.02 -3.16
C ASN A 126 5.92 -7.51 -1.71
N GLU A 127 5.34 -6.67 -0.84
CA GLU A 127 5.17 -6.97 0.59
C GLU A 127 4.32 -8.22 0.85
N ILE A 128 3.35 -8.50 -0.02
CA ILE A 128 2.50 -9.69 0.09
C ILE A 128 3.31 -10.96 -0.16
N ALA A 129 4.14 -10.96 -1.20
CA ALA A 129 4.99 -12.10 -1.52
C ALA A 129 6.04 -12.36 -0.43
N ILE A 130 6.61 -11.29 0.15
CA ILE A 130 7.53 -11.38 1.29
C ILE A 130 6.82 -12.00 2.50
N ALA A 131 5.61 -11.55 2.82
CA ALA A 131 4.84 -12.07 3.94
C ALA A 131 4.47 -13.56 3.74
N ASP A 132 4.04 -13.95 2.53
CA ASP A 132 3.71 -15.36 2.23
C ASP A 132 4.92 -16.27 2.41
N GLU A 133 6.09 -15.87 1.89
CA GLU A 133 7.31 -16.64 2.04
C GLU A 133 7.78 -16.66 3.50
N PHE A 134 7.63 -15.55 4.23
CA PHE A 134 7.91 -15.51 5.66
C PHE A 134 7.05 -16.50 6.44
N TYR A 135 5.73 -16.48 6.24
CA TYR A 135 4.82 -17.41 6.92
C TYR A 135 5.11 -18.86 6.58
N ARG A 136 5.45 -19.14 5.33
CA ARG A 136 5.84 -20.50 4.90
C ARG A 136 7.08 -20.99 5.64
N ARG A 137 8.10 -20.14 5.79
CA ARG A 137 9.35 -20.48 6.52
C ARG A 137 9.11 -20.56 8.01
N LEU A 138 8.29 -19.64 8.56
CA LEU A 138 7.97 -19.63 9.98
C LEU A 138 7.33 -20.95 10.42
N ALA A 139 6.40 -21.47 9.64
CA ALA A 139 5.74 -22.76 9.91
C ALA A 139 6.72 -23.97 9.91
N ILE A 140 7.88 -23.84 9.27
CA ILE A 140 8.95 -24.84 9.33
C ILE A 140 9.77 -24.63 10.59
N ILE A 141 10.19 -23.39 10.86
CA ILE A 141 11.03 -23.02 12.00
C ILE A 141 10.34 -23.34 13.32
N GLU A 142 9.03 -23.09 13.43
CA GLU A 142 8.24 -23.35 14.65
C GLU A 142 8.30 -24.81 15.11
N LYS A 143 8.52 -25.75 14.19
CA LYS A 143 8.64 -27.18 14.51
C LYS A 143 9.96 -27.54 15.17
N ASP A 144 10.99 -26.74 14.92
CA ASP A 144 12.35 -26.96 15.40
C ASP A 144 12.66 -26.11 16.65
N LEU A 145 11.72 -25.25 17.07
CA LEU A 145 11.90 -24.42 18.26
C LEU A 145 11.71 -25.22 19.55
N PRO A 146 12.46 -24.89 20.61
CA PRO A 146 12.23 -25.43 21.94
C PRO A 146 10.80 -25.15 22.45
N PRO A 147 10.18 -26.03 23.25
CA PRO A 147 8.80 -25.90 23.69
C PRO A 147 8.51 -24.66 24.58
N ASP A 148 9.55 -24.06 25.16
CA ASP A 148 9.50 -22.84 25.97
C ASP A 148 9.53 -21.55 25.14
N VAL A 149 9.82 -21.64 23.83
CA VAL A 149 9.81 -20.50 22.93
C VAL A 149 8.47 -20.38 22.22
N GLN A 150 7.77 -19.28 22.48
CA GLN A 150 6.50 -18.95 21.81
C GLN A 150 6.72 -17.88 20.74
N VAL A 151 6.27 -18.17 19.53
CA VAL A 151 6.33 -17.23 18.41
C VAL A 151 4.96 -16.60 18.22
N ALA A 152 4.93 -15.31 18.01
CA ALA A 152 3.70 -14.59 17.74
C ALA A 152 3.93 -13.42 16.78
N ILE A 153 2.99 -13.19 15.89
CA ILE A 153 3.05 -12.08 14.95
C ILE A 153 2.68 -10.79 15.68
N GLY A 154 3.62 -9.84 15.73
CA GLY A 154 3.43 -8.55 16.38
C GLY A 154 2.65 -7.57 15.50
N PHE A 155 3.12 -7.38 14.27
CA PHE A 155 2.55 -6.46 13.30
C PHE A 155 2.75 -7.01 11.88
N ASP A 156 1.71 -6.89 11.05
CA ASP A 156 1.73 -7.39 9.68
C ASP A 156 0.98 -6.41 8.75
N THR A 157 1.74 -5.62 7.98
CA THR A 157 1.21 -4.67 7.00
C THR A 157 0.48 -5.37 5.86
N SER A 158 0.89 -6.60 5.51
CA SER A 158 0.30 -7.33 4.38
C SER A 158 -1.18 -7.63 4.58
N ARG A 159 -1.64 -7.79 5.83
CA ARG A 159 -3.06 -8.00 6.15
C ARG A 159 -3.92 -6.80 5.75
N PHE A 160 -3.43 -5.60 6.03
CA PHE A 160 -4.12 -4.37 5.63
C PHE A 160 -4.17 -4.25 4.10
N ILE A 161 -3.04 -4.51 3.42
CA ILE A 161 -2.98 -4.46 1.95
C ILE A 161 -3.94 -5.48 1.33
N ARG A 162 -3.99 -6.72 1.83
CA ARG A 162 -4.92 -7.76 1.35
C ARG A 162 -6.37 -7.36 1.55
N ALA A 163 -6.74 -6.89 2.75
CA ALA A 163 -8.09 -6.43 3.05
C ALA A 163 -8.51 -5.27 2.13
N SER A 164 -7.61 -4.31 1.90
CA SER A 164 -7.86 -3.19 0.99
C SER A 164 -8.06 -3.65 -0.46
N ILE A 165 -7.25 -4.59 -0.95
CA ILE A 165 -7.41 -5.14 -2.30
C ILE A 165 -8.75 -5.89 -2.41
N GLU A 166 -9.11 -6.70 -1.43
CA GLU A 166 -10.37 -7.44 -1.41
C GLU A 166 -11.58 -6.50 -1.42
N GLU A 167 -11.56 -5.45 -0.60
CA GLU A 167 -12.61 -4.43 -0.55
C GLU A 167 -12.76 -3.70 -1.90
N VAL A 168 -11.63 -3.35 -2.55
CA VAL A 168 -11.67 -2.69 -3.86
C VAL A 168 -12.18 -3.65 -4.94
N VAL A 169 -11.80 -4.93 -4.92
CA VAL A 169 -12.32 -5.94 -5.87
C VAL A 169 -13.83 -6.13 -5.67
N GLN A 170 -14.31 -6.21 -4.43
CA GLN A 170 -15.76 -6.26 -4.15
C GLN A 170 -16.48 -5.01 -4.66
N THR A 171 -15.91 -3.83 -4.44
CA THR A 171 -16.43 -2.56 -4.94
C THR A 171 -16.47 -2.53 -6.47
N LEU A 172 -15.44 -3.06 -7.14
CA LEU A 172 -15.36 -3.14 -8.60
C LEU A 172 -16.47 -4.05 -9.16
N VAL A 173 -16.71 -5.21 -8.55
CA VAL A 173 -17.80 -6.11 -8.93
C VAL A 173 -19.16 -5.44 -8.69
N LEU A 174 -19.35 -4.80 -7.56
CA LEU A 174 -20.58 -4.07 -7.23
C LEU A 174 -20.83 -2.94 -8.22
N ALA A 175 -19.81 -2.13 -8.54
CA ALA A 175 -19.89 -1.05 -9.51
C ALA A 175 -20.29 -1.59 -10.90
N LEU A 176 -19.66 -2.68 -11.35
CA LEU A 176 -19.99 -3.34 -12.60
C LEU A 176 -21.46 -3.80 -12.62
N LEU A 177 -21.94 -4.45 -11.57
CA LEU A 177 -23.34 -4.90 -11.48
C LEU A 177 -24.33 -3.73 -11.50
N LEU A 178 -24.04 -2.65 -10.75
CA LEU A 178 -24.88 -1.45 -10.73
C LEU A 178 -24.91 -0.76 -12.08
N VAL A 179 -23.78 -0.65 -12.77
CA VAL A 179 -23.71 -0.10 -14.11
C VAL A 179 -24.50 -0.95 -15.09
N CYS A 180 -24.33 -2.29 -15.07
CA CYS A 180 -25.12 -3.20 -15.90
C CYS A 180 -26.64 -3.09 -15.64
N ALA A 181 -27.02 -3.00 -14.37
CA ALA A 181 -28.44 -2.83 -14.00
C ALA A 181 -29.00 -1.49 -14.49
N THR A 182 -28.22 -0.41 -14.34
CA THR A 182 -28.61 0.93 -14.81
C THR A 182 -28.75 0.96 -16.33
N ILE A 183 -27.79 0.42 -17.08
CA ILE A 183 -27.87 0.35 -18.54
C ILE A 183 -29.10 -0.45 -18.96
N PHE A 184 -29.33 -1.60 -18.33
CA PHE A 184 -30.51 -2.43 -18.62
C PHE A 184 -31.82 -1.68 -18.33
N PHE A 185 -31.90 -0.95 -17.23
CA PHE A 185 -33.08 -0.18 -16.85
C PHE A 185 -33.41 0.93 -17.88
N PHE A 186 -32.37 1.62 -18.38
CA PHE A 186 -32.58 2.71 -19.35
C PHE A 186 -32.78 2.19 -20.80
N LEU A 187 -31.97 1.25 -21.24
CA LEU A 187 -32.11 0.69 -22.59
C LEU A 187 -33.28 -0.27 -22.74
N ARG A 188 -33.72 -0.89 -21.61
CA ARG A 188 -34.92 -1.77 -21.55
C ARG A 188 -34.91 -2.93 -22.53
N GLU A 189 -33.74 -3.25 -23.10
CA GLU A 189 -33.51 -4.32 -24.03
C GLU A 189 -32.20 -5.05 -23.78
N TRP A 190 -32.24 -6.35 -23.55
CA TRP A 190 -31.09 -7.15 -23.19
C TRP A 190 -29.98 -7.19 -24.25
N ARG A 191 -30.37 -7.17 -25.57
CA ARG A 191 -29.38 -7.21 -26.67
C ARG A 191 -28.61 -5.91 -26.78
N THR A 192 -29.28 -4.80 -26.66
CA THR A 192 -28.68 -3.46 -26.64
C THR A 192 -27.82 -3.27 -25.42
N THR A 193 -28.27 -3.79 -24.26
CA THR A 193 -27.51 -3.74 -22.97
C THR A 193 -26.25 -4.59 -23.01
N LEU A 194 -26.30 -5.76 -23.68
CA LEU A 194 -25.14 -6.68 -23.75
C LEU A 194 -23.93 -6.04 -24.43
N ILE A 195 -24.11 -5.10 -25.36
CA ILE A 195 -23.02 -4.50 -26.09
C ILE A 195 -22.13 -3.64 -25.19
N PRO A 196 -22.62 -2.64 -24.44
CA PRO A 196 -21.82 -1.91 -23.49
C PRO A 196 -21.24 -2.80 -22.38
N ILE A 197 -21.98 -3.82 -21.92
CA ILE A 197 -21.48 -4.77 -20.92
C ILE A 197 -20.24 -5.52 -21.41
N MET A 198 -20.20 -5.91 -22.68
CA MET A 198 -19.04 -6.61 -23.26
C MET A 198 -17.85 -5.68 -23.50
N THR A 199 -18.07 -4.38 -23.68
CA THR A 199 -16.97 -3.41 -23.89
C THR A 199 -16.18 -3.16 -22.59
N ILE A 200 -16.82 -3.25 -21.42
CA ILE A 200 -16.18 -2.98 -20.12
C ILE A 200 -15.00 -3.93 -19.85
N PRO A 201 -15.16 -5.28 -19.84
CA PRO A 201 -14.05 -6.18 -19.56
C PRO A 201 -12.89 -6.03 -20.55
N ILE A 202 -13.21 -5.74 -21.82
CA ILE A 202 -12.19 -5.55 -22.87
C ILE A 202 -11.40 -4.26 -22.62
N ALA A 203 -12.08 -3.17 -22.29
CA ALA A 203 -11.42 -1.91 -21.97
C ALA A 203 -10.58 -2.03 -20.69
N LEU A 204 -11.09 -2.69 -19.66
CA LEU A 204 -10.32 -2.95 -18.43
C LEU A 204 -9.08 -3.82 -18.69
N THR A 205 -9.21 -4.87 -19.49
CA THR A 205 -8.07 -5.73 -19.87
C THR A 205 -7.01 -4.92 -20.62
N GLY A 206 -7.46 -4.05 -21.54
CA GLY A 206 -6.55 -3.13 -22.24
C GLY A 206 -5.86 -2.15 -21.28
N THR A 207 -6.57 -1.66 -20.27
CA THR A 207 -5.98 -0.79 -19.25
C THR A 207 -4.94 -1.53 -18.41
N PHE A 208 -5.18 -2.77 -18.00
CA PHE A 208 -4.16 -3.59 -17.33
C PHE A 208 -2.93 -3.82 -18.20
N PHE A 209 -3.12 -4.00 -19.52
CA PHE A 209 -2.00 -4.12 -20.45
C PHE A 209 -1.15 -2.84 -20.49
N VAL A 210 -1.78 -1.65 -20.48
CA VAL A 210 -1.04 -0.38 -20.43
C VAL A 210 -0.30 -0.23 -19.11
N LEU A 211 -0.93 -0.54 -17.97
CA LEU A 211 -0.29 -0.49 -16.65
C LEU A 211 0.94 -1.41 -16.61
N TYR A 212 0.80 -2.64 -17.10
CA TYR A 212 1.92 -3.59 -17.20
C TYR A 212 3.06 -3.06 -18.08
N SER A 213 2.74 -2.49 -19.25
CA SER A 213 3.73 -1.94 -20.18
C SER A 213 4.44 -0.70 -19.64
N ALA A 214 3.76 0.08 -18.79
CA ALA A 214 4.32 1.24 -18.10
C ALA A 214 5.13 0.87 -16.84
N GLY A 215 5.17 -0.40 -16.45
CA GLY A 215 5.85 -0.87 -15.25
C GLY A 215 5.16 -0.46 -13.95
N PHE A 216 3.87 -0.18 -13.99
CA PHE A 216 3.09 0.19 -12.81
C PHE A 216 2.63 -1.06 -12.04
N SER A 217 2.53 -0.90 -10.73
CA SER A 217 2.04 -1.94 -9.84
C SER A 217 0.51 -1.94 -9.75
N ILE A 218 -0.07 -3.12 -9.44
CA ILE A 218 -1.46 -3.21 -9.02
C ILE A 218 -1.51 -2.87 -7.53
N ASN A 219 -2.00 -1.69 -7.20
CA ASN A 219 -2.14 -1.19 -5.84
C ASN A 219 -3.53 -0.58 -5.63
N VAL A 220 -3.82 -0.16 -4.40
CA VAL A 220 -5.13 0.39 -4.03
C VAL A 220 -5.51 1.59 -4.91
N LEU A 221 -4.55 2.46 -5.27
CA LEU A 221 -4.82 3.65 -6.09
C LEU A 221 -5.10 3.30 -7.55
N THR A 222 -4.33 2.38 -8.15
CA THR A 222 -4.59 1.92 -9.52
C THR A 222 -5.93 1.19 -9.62
N LEU A 223 -6.28 0.37 -8.61
CA LEU A 223 -7.57 -0.31 -8.54
C LEU A 223 -8.73 0.69 -8.32
N LEU A 224 -8.55 1.71 -7.49
CA LEU A 224 -9.54 2.78 -7.32
C LEU A 224 -9.74 3.55 -8.62
N GLY A 225 -8.65 3.82 -9.36
CA GLY A 225 -8.71 4.36 -10.73
C GLY A 225 -9.55 3.50 -11.66
N LEU A 226 -9.41 2.17 -11.61
CA LEU A 226 -10.22 1.24 -12.40
C LEU A 226 -11.70 1.26 -12.00
N VAL A 227 -12.02 1.33 -10.70
CA VAL A 227 -13.42 1.47 -10.23
C VAL A 227 -14.05 2.73 -10.81
N LEU A 228 -13.35 3.86 -10.75
CA LEU A 228 -13.83 5.11 -11.32
C LEU A 228 -13.93 5.03 -12.86
N ALA A 229 -12.97 4.37 -13.49
CA ALA A 229 -12.95 4.18 -14.95
C ALA A 229 -14.15 3.40 -15.47
N ILE A 230 -14.72 2.44 -14.71
CA ILE A 230 -15.89 1.67 -15.15
C ILE A 230 -17.05 2.60 -15.55
N GLY A 231 -17.31 3.64 -14.74
CA GLY A 231 -18.35 4.61 -15.05
C GLY A 231 -18.05 5.42 -16.32
N LEU A 232 -16.80 5.85 -16.48
CA LEU A 232 -16.37 6.67 -17.63
C LEU A 232 -16.28 5.85 -18.93
N VAL A 233 -15.84 4.59 -18.82
CA VAL A 233 -15.66 3.66 -19.96
C VAL A 233 -16.99 3.31 -20.64
N VAL A 234 -18.05 3.20 -19.88
CA VAL A 234 -19.36 2.79 -20.38
C VAL A 234 -20.04 3.89 -21.19
N ASP A 235 -19.79 5.14 -20.86
CA ASP A 235 -20.51 6.29 -21.38
C ASP A 235 -20.35 6.40 -22.92
N ASP A 236 -19.15 6.31 -23.44
CA ASP A 236 -18.86 6.32 -24.88
C ASP A 236 -19.60 5.18 -25.62
N ALA A 237 -19.58 3.97 -25.04
CA ALA A 237 -20.24 2.83 -25.65
C ALA A 237 -21.78 2.96 -25.67
N ILE A 238 -22.37 3.56 -24.63
CA ILE A 238 -23.82 3.83 -24.58
C ILE A 238 -24.21 4.80 -25.69
N VAL A 239 -23.50 5.91 -25.84
CA VAL A 239 -23.78 6.93 -26.86
C VAL A 239 -23.70 6.33 -28.27
N VAL A 240 -22.68 5.51 -28.54
CA VAL A 240 -22.50 4.82 -29.81
C VAL A 240 -23.69 3.86 -30.11
N VAL A 241 -24.03 3.03 -29.11
CA VAL A 241 -25.10 2.04 -29.23
C VAL A 241 -26.45 2.72 -29.42
N GLU A 242 -26.74 3.78 -28.67
CA GLU A 242 -27.99 4.53 -28.76
C GLU A 242 -28.17 5.15 -30.15
N ASN A 243 -27.13 5.81 -30.70
CA ASN A 243 -27.19 6.43 -32.00
C ASN A 243 -27.44 5.38 -33.12
N ILE A 244 -26.71 4.28 -33.09
CA ILE A 244 -26.87 3.18 -34.05
C ILE A 244 -28.25 2.56 -33.90
N TYR A 245 -28.74 2.30 -32.70
CA TYR A 245 -30.06 1.68 -32.46
C TYR A 245 -31.18 2.57 -32.97
N LYS A 246 -31.12 3.89 -32.76
CA LYS A 246 -32.09 4.84 -33.26
C LYS A 246 -32.23 4.80 -34.80
N ARG A 247 -31.11 4.67 -35.53
CA ARG A 247 -31.09 4.54 -37.00
C ARG A 247 -31.70 3.21 -37.46
N ILE A 248 -31.41 2.11 -36.73
CA ILE A 248 -32.03 0.79 -37.04
C ILE A 248 -33.55 0.83 -36.83
N GLU A 249 -34.04 1.53 -35.80
CA GLU A 249 -35.50 1.73 -35.60
C GLU A 249 -36.12 2.55 -36.70
N GLN A 250 -35.42 3.50 -37.28
CA GLN A 250 -35.86 4.28 -38.45
C GLN A 250 -35.89 3.46 -39.75
N GLY A 251 -35.35 2.25 -39.73
CA GLY A 251 -35.45 1.29 -40.85
C GLY A 251 -34.16 1.13 -41.66
N GLU A 252 -33.04 1.71 -41.21
CA GLU A 252 -31.75 1.48 -41.86
C GLU A 252 -31.28 0.02 -41.63
N LYS A 253 -30.51 -0.51 -42.58
CA LYS A 253 -29.87 -1.83 -42.41
C LYS A 253 -28.80 -1.76 -41.31
N PRO A 254 -28.69 -2.77 -40.43
CA PRO A 254 -27.79 -2.70 -39.26
C PRO A 254 -26.34 -2.34 -39.59
N LEU A 255 -25.80 -2.84 -40.71
CA LEU A 255 -24.42 -2.53 -41.12
C LEU A 255 -24.26 -1.07 -41.57
N ALA A 256 -25.24 -0.54 -42.35
CA ALA A 256 -25.21 0.87 -42.76
C ALA A 256 -25.45 1.81 -41.58
N ALA A 257 -26.39 1.49 -40.70
CA ALA A 257 -26.69 2.21 -39.49
C ALA A 257 -25.45 2.27 -38.53
N ALA A 258 -24.69 1.17 -38.43
CA ALA A 258 -23.47 1.13 -37.66
C ALA A 258 -22.38 2.04 -38.25
N ALA A 259 -22.15 1.99 -39.56
CA ALA A 259 -21.12 2.79 -40.21
C ALA A 259 -21.43 4.31 -40.14
N GLU A 260 -22.65 4.70 -40.48
CA GLU A 260 -23.08 6.09 -40.50
C GLU A 260 -23.27 6.65 -39.07
N GLY A 261 -23.83 5.82 -38.17
CA GLY A 261 -23.99 6.19 -36.76
C GLY A 261 -22.65 6.52 -36.08
N VAL A 262 -21.62 5.72 -36.33
CA VAL A 262 -20.25 6.04 -35.77
C VAL A 262 -19.70 7.30 -36.41
N ARG A 263 -19.83 7.47 -37.72
CA ARG A 263 -19.32 8.63 -38.45
C ARG A 263 -19.90 9.93 -37.88
N GLU A 264 -21.17 9.94 -37.53
CA GLU A 264 -21.86 11.11 -36.98
C GLU A 264 -21.31 11.54 -35.62
N ILE A 265 -20.99 10.56 -34.74
CA ILE A 265 -20.57 10.84 -33.37
C ILE A 265 -19.04 10.77 -33.16
N PHE A 266 -18.28 10.36 -34.19
CA PHE A 266 -16.84 10.14 -34.11
C PHE A 266 -16.10 11.32 -33.47
N PHE A 267 -16.32 12.53 -33.99
CA PHE A 267 -15.65 13.72 -33.45
C PHE A 267 -16.13 14.08 -32.05
N ALA A 268 -17.38 13.80 -31.69
CA ALA A 268 -17.89 14.03 -30.34
C ALA A 268 -17.19 13.12 -29.34
N VAL A 269 -17.06 11.82 -29.64
CA VAL A 269 -16.36 10.85 -28.79
C VAL A 269 -14.88 11.19 -28.65
N ILE A 270 -14.19 11.56 -29.74
CA ILE A 270 -12.79 11.98 -29.64
C ILE A 270 -12.63 13.26 -28.79
N ALA A 271 -13.54 14.22 -28.96
CA ALA A 271 -13.49 15.46 -28.18
C ALA A 271 -13.70 15.22 -26.67
N THR A 272 -14.66 14.37 -26.30
CA THR A 272 -14.89 13.99 -24.90
C THR A 272 -13.71 13.22 -24.33
N THR A 273 -13.14 12.29 -25.09
CA THR A 273 -11.91 11.56 -24.71
C THR A 273 -10.74 12.50 -24.42
N LEU A 274 -10.46 13.44 -25.36
CA LEU A 274 -9.40 14.42 -25.19
C LEU A 274 -9.65 15.33 -23.98
N ALA A 275 -10.89 15.75 -23.76
CA ALA A 275 -11.26 16.56 -22.61
C ALA A 275 -11.01 15.80 -21.29
N LEU A 276 -11.41 14.52 -21.20
CA LEU A 276 -11.17 13.70 -20.02
C LEU A 276 -9.68 13.45 -19.79
N VAL A 277 -8.93 13.13 -20.84
CA VAL A 277 -7.46 12.98 -20.73
C VAL A 277 -6.82 14.27 -20.25
N ALA A 278 -7.25 15.43 -20.77
CA ALA A 278 -6.73 16.73 -20.33
C ALA A 278 -7.05 17.04 -18.87
N VAL A 279 -8.17 16.56 -18.33
CA VAL A 279 -8.53 16.67 -16.91
C VAL A 279 -7.61 15.83 -16.01
N PHE A 280 -7.23 14.64 -16.45
CA PHE A 280 -6.38 13.74 -15.67
C PHE A 280 -4.88 13.96 -15.92
N ALA A 281 -4.48 14.58 -17.02
CA ALA A 281 -3.09 14.85 -17.36
C ALA A 281 -2.31 15.61 -16.26
N PRO A 282 -2.86 16.64 -15.58
CA PRO A 282 -2.16 17.33 -14.50
C PRO A 282 -1.71 16.42 -13.36
N LEU A 283 -2.44 15.33 -13.06
CA LEU A 283 -2.07 14.36 -12.03
C LEU A 283 -0.74 13.65 -12.33
N ILE A 284 -0.41 13.51 -13.62
CA ILE A 284 0.82 12.85 -14.07
C ILE A 284 2.05 13.73 -13.79
N PHE A 285 1.86 15.04 -13.79
CA PHE A 285 2.93 16.04 -13.62
C PHE A 285 3.07 16.57 -12.20
N LEU A 286 2.26 16.09 -11.25
CA LEU A 286 2.40 16.43 -9.84
C LEU A 286 3.78 16.02 -9.32
N GLY A 287 4.40 16.87 -8.52
CA GLY A 287 5.67 16.60 -7.84
C GLY A 287 5.50 16.10 -6.40
N GLY A 288 6.62 15.69 -5.80
CA GLY A 288 6.67 15.24 -4.41
C GLY A 288 5.92 13.92 -4.13
N LEU A 289 5.61 13.68 -2.87
CA LEU A 289 4.92 12.46 -2.43
C LEU A 289 3.54 12.30 -3.08
N THR A 290 2.79 13.40 -3.18
CA THR A 290 1.48 13.43 -3.84
C THR A 290 1.58 13.01 -5.31
N GLY A 291 2.61 13.45 -6.02
CA GLY A 291 2.85 13.09 -7.42
C GLY A 291 3.14 11.58 -7.58
N VAL A 292 3.94 11.00 -6.68
CA VAL A 292 4.21 9.56 -6.71
C VAL A 292 2.92 8.76 -6.56
N LEU A 293 2.06 9.15 -5.61
CA LEU A 293 0.80 8.47 -5.33
C LEU A 293 -0.21 8.60 -6.49
N PHE A 294 -0.43 9.82 -7.00
CA PHE A 294 -1.48 10.09 -7.98
C PHE A 294 -1.07 9.90 -9.44
N ARG A 295 0.21 9.73 -9.72
CA ARG A 295 0.69 9.49 -11.11
C ARG A 295 0.11 8.21 -11.70
N GLU A 296 0.20 7.10 -10.98
CA GLU A 296 -0.34 5.81 -11.43
C GLU A 296 -1.86 5.86 -11.58
N PHE A 297 -2.56 6.52 -10.66
CA PHE A 297 -4.00 6.76 -10.72
C PHE A 297 -4.40 7.58 -11.97
N GLY A 298 -3.70 8.70 -12.23
CA GLY A 298 -3.98 9.55 -13.37
C GLY A 298 -3.74 8.85 -14.71
N VAL A 299 -2.64 8.09 -14.83
CA VAL A 299 -2.34 7.30 -16.03
C VAL A 299 -3.37 6.18 -16.21
N THR A 300 -3.79 5.51 -15.13
CA THR A 300 -4.83 4.48 -15.18
C THR A 300 -6.13 5.03 -15.76
N LEU A 301 -6.58 6.19 -15.29
CA LEU A 301 -7.81 6.84 -15.79
C LEU A 301 -7.66 7.28 -17.24
N ALA A 302 -6.58 7.96 -17.57
CA ALA A 302 -6.34 8.44 -18.95
C ALA A 302 -6.26 7.27 -19.95
N ALA A 303 -5.53 6.21 -19.59
CA ALA A 303 -5.44 4.99 -20.42
C ALA A 303 -6.80 4.30 -20.57
N SER A 304 -7.57 4.16 -19.49
CA SER A 304 -8.90 3.55 -19.51
C SER A 304 -9.85 4.28 -20.47
N VAL A 305 -9.85 5.61 -20.41
CA VAL A 305 -10.71 6.45 -21.27
C VAL A 305 -10.30 6.33 -22.74
N VAL A 306 -9.00 6.37 -23.05
CA VAL A 306 -8.51 6.24 -24.45
C VAL A 306 -8.85 4.86 -25.01
N ILE A 307 -8.62 3.79 -24.25
CA ILE A 307 -8.95 2.43 -24.68
C ILE A 307 -10.45 2.26 -24.82
N SER A 308 -11.25 2.83 -23.92
CA SER A 308 -12.70 2.82 -23.99
C SER A 308 -13.20 3.42 -25.29
N SER A 309 -12.75 4.61 -25.62
CA SER A 309 -13.14 5.26 -26.87
C SER A 309 -12.76 4.44 -28.11
N PHE A 310 -11.56 3.85 -28.10
CA PHE A 310 -11.15 2.94 -29.17
C PHE A 310 -12.10 1.73 -29.28
N VAL A 311 -12.43 1.09 -28.16
CA VAL A 311 -13.34 -0.05 -28.11
C VAL A 311 -14.77 0.38 -28.50
N ALA A 312 -15.22 1.53 -28.01
CA ALA A 312 -16.55 2.08 -28.35
C ALA A 312 -16.71 2.41 -29.84
N LEU A 313 -15.66 2.92 -30.48
CA LEU A 313 -15.69 3.27 -31.91
C LEU A 313 -15.43 2.08 -32.86
N THR A 314 -14.90 0.97 -32.36
CA THR A 314 -14.58 -0.22 -33.17
C THR A 314 -15.45 -1.41 -32.84
N LEU A 315 -15.40 -1.89 -31.62
CA LEU A 315 -16.07 -3.11 -31.16
C LEU A 315 -17.61 -2.91 -31.06
N ALA A 316 -18.05 -1.81 -30.43
CA ALA A 316 -19.47 -1.58 -30.22
C ALA A 316 -20.27 -1.50 -31.54
N PRO A 317 -19.83 -0.77 -32.58
CA PRO A 317 -20.49 -0.77 -33.87
C PRO A 317 -20.53 -2.15 -34.55
N MET A 318 -19.42 -2.89 -34.43
CA MET A 318 -19.35 -4.26 -34.97
C MET A 318 -20.40 -5.16 -34.30
N LEU A 319 -20.49 -5.09 -32.97
CA LEU A 319 -21.51 -5.83 -32.22
C LEU A 319 -22.92 -5.35 -32.52
N CYS A 320 -23.16 -4.04 -32.67
CA CYS A 320 -24.43 -3.48 -33.08
C CYS A 320 -24.89 -4.04 -34.43
N SER A 321 -23.99 -4.04 -35.42
CA SER A 321 -24.31 -4.55 -36.78
C SER A 321 -24.74 -6.02 -36.82
N ARG A 322 -24.24 -6.82 -35.83
CA ARG A 322 -24.53 -8.26 -35.75
C ARG A 322 -25.68 -8.63 -34.81
N LEU A 323 -25.78 -7.94 -33.67
CA LEU A 323 -26.72 -8.29 -32.60
C LEU A 323 -28.05 -7.55 -32.71
N LEU A 324 -28.05 -6.30 -33.24
CA LEU A 324 -29.26 -5.47 -33.31
C LEU A 324 -30.05 -5.77 -34.58
N LYS A 325 -31.36 -5.84 -34.41
CA LYS A 325 -32.31 -6.03 -35.52
C LYS A 325 -33.55 -5.19 -35.27
N LYS A 326 -34.15 -4.65 -36.35
CA LYS A 326 -35.46 -3.98 -36.27
C LYS A 326 -36.50 -4.95 -35.75
N ARG A 327 -37.25 -4.56 -34.72
CA ARG A 327 -38.29 -5.37 -34.09
C ARG A 327 -39.66 -4.90 -34.50
N ALA A 328 -40.55 -5.87 -34.75
CA ALA A 328 -41.96 -5.61 -35.03
C ALA A 328 -42.78 -5.35 -33.75
N ARG A 329 -42.33 -5.83 -32.57
CA ARG A 329 -43.02 -5.64 -31.28
C ARG A 329 -42.01 -5.31 -30.20
N GLN A 330 -42.34 -4.29 -29.41
CA GLN A 330 -41.53 -3.90 -28.23
C GLN A 330 -41.74 -4.87 -27.06
N PRO A 331 -40.69 -5.16 -26.24
CA PRO A 331 -40.77 -6.02 -25.06
C PRO A 331 -41.84 -5.57 -24.08
N ALA A 332 -42.39 -6.50 -23.28
CA ALA A 332 -43.40 -6.18 -22.26
C ALA A 332 -42.87 -5.19 -21.23
N PHE A 333 -41.60 -5.33 -20.83
CA PHE A 333 -40.93 -4.42 -19.91
C PHE A 333 -40.84 -2.98 -20.44
N TYR A 334 -40.55 -2.81 -21.74
CA TYR A 334 -40.55 -1.50 -22.38
C TYR A 334 -41.92 -0.83 -22.28
N ARG A 335 -42.98 -1.56 -22.62
CA ARG A 335 -44.36 -1.04 -22.59
C ARG A 335 -44.82 -0.69 -21.16
N ALA A 336 -44.40 -1.47 -20.16
CA ALA A 336 -44.76 -1.24 -18.78
C ALA A 336 -44.07 0.01 -18.20
N THR A 337 -42.84 0.29 -18.62
CA THR A 337 -42.04 1.41 -18.10
C THR A 337 -42.17 2.70 -18.93
N GLU A 338 -42.68 2.62 -20.16
CA GLU A 338 -42.80 3.75 -21.08
C GLU A 338 -43.59 4.94 -20.51
N PRO A 339 -44.74 4.76 -19.83
CA PRO A 339 -45.47 5.90 -19.26
C PRO A 339 -44.66 6.68 -18.18
N MET A 340 -43.86 5.95 -17.44
CA MET A 340 -42.99 6.59 -16.43
C MET A 340 -41.92 7.46 -17.11
N PHE A 341 -41.25 6.95 -18.16
CA PHE A 341 -40.21 7.69 -18.87
C PHE A 341 -40.80 8.89 -19.62
N GLN A 342 -41.96 8.74 -20.24
CA GLN A 342 -42.67 9.86 -20.89
C GLN A 342 -43.06 10.94 -19.91
N GLY A 343 -43.63 10.56 -18.75
CA GLY A 343 -43.98 11.51 -17.70
C GLY A 343 -42.75 12.26 -17.12
N LEU A 344 -41.61 11.55 -17.00
CA LEU A 344 -40.34 12.18 -16.57
C LEU A 344 -39.84 13.17 -17.64
N ALA A 345 -39.88 12.80 -18.91
CA ALA A 345 -39.48 13.65 -20.02
C ALA A 345 -40.37 14.91 -20.17
N GLU A 346 -41.67 14.79 -19.95
CA GLU A 346 -42.59 15.93 -19.95
C GLU A 346 -42.32 16.89 -18.78
N LYS A 347 -42.12 16.37 -17.55
CA LYS A 347 -41.71 17.17 -16.39
C LYS A 347 -40.39 17.90 -16.62
N TYR A 348 -39.39 17.19 -17.16
CA TYR A 348 -38.10 17.80 -17.53
C TYR A 348 -38.26 18.91 -18.55
N ARG A 349 -39.05 18.66 -19.61
CA ARG A 349 -39.34 19.66 -20.65
C ARG A 349 -40.02 20.91 -20.07
N GLY A 350 -40.98 20.73 -19.16
CA GLY A 350 -41.62 21.82 -18.45
C GLY A 350 -40.68 22.64 -17.58
N SER A 351 -39.86 21.95 -16.79
CA SER A 351 -38.84 22.58 -15.94
C SER A 351 -37.80 23.34 -16.78
N LEU A 352 -37.30 22.73 -17.85
CA LEU A 352 -36.33 23.36 -18.77
C LEU A 352 -36.90 24.61 -19.44
N ARG A 353 -38.14 24.58 -19.90
CA ARG A 353 -38.82 25.75 -20.44
C ARG A 353 -38.92 26.89 -19.39
N GLY A 354 -39.29 26.56 -18.15
CA GLY A 354 -39.34 27.52 -17.06
C GLY A 354 -37.97 28.15 -16.75
N PHE A 355 -36.92 27.35 -16.80
CA PHE A 355 -35.54 27.78 -16.60
C PHE A 355 -35.05 28.70 -17.72
N LEU A 356 -35.25 28.29 -18.98
CA LEU A 356 -34.85 29.06 -20.16
C LEU A 356 -35.63 30.39 -20.29
N ALA A 357 -36.90 30.46 -19.79
CA ALA A 357 -37.66 31.68 -19.74
C ALA A 357 -37.11 32.71 -18.71
N ARG A 358 -36.18 32.27 -17.84
CA ARG A 358 -35.61 33.14 -16.78
C ARG A 358 -34.06 33.06 -16.83
N PRO A 359 -33.41 33.66 -17.81
CA PRO A 359 -31.96 33.50 -18.05
C PRO A 359 -31.08 33.99 -16.88
N TRP A 360 -31.61 34.84 -16.01
CA TRP A 360 -30.93 35.33 -14.81
C TRP A 360 -30.73 34.24 -13.73
N LEU A 361 -31.47 33.13 -13.78
CA LEU A 361 -31.31 32.01 -12.84
C LEU A 361 -29.96 31.32 -13.01
N ALA A 362 -29.43 31.23 -14.23
CA ALA A 362 -28.14 30.57 -14.49
C ALA A 362 -26.97 31.27 -13.76
N PRO A 363 -26.73 32.58 -13.92
CA PRO A 363 -25.69 33.27 -13.16
C PRO A 363 -25.95 33.27 -11.65
N LEU A 364 -27.22 33.35 -11.19
CA LEU A 364 -27.53 33.26 -9.77
C LEU A 364 -27.11 31.92 -9.16
N ILE A 365 -27.46 30.82 -9.81
CA ILE A 365 -27.06 29.47 -9.35
C ILE A 365 -25.53 29.37 -9.29
N LEU A 366 -24.84 29.86 -10.31
CA LEU A 366 -23.38 29.84 -10.38
C LEU A 366 -22.74 30.64 -9.21
N ILE A 367 -23.26 31.83 -8.92
CA ILE A 367 -22.81 32.65 -7.79
C ILE A 367 -23.06 31.94 -6.46
N VAL A 368 -24.24 31.35 -6.27
CA VAL A 368 -24.58 30.61 -5.04
C VAL A 368 -23.66 29.39 -4.87
N CYS A 369 -23.45 28.59 -5.91
CA CYS A 369 -22.53 27.47 -5.86
C CYS A 369 -21.10 27.92 -5.51
N PHE A 370 -20.62 28.99 -6.15
CA PHE A 370 -19.30 29.53 -5.86
C PHE A 370 -19.18 30.04 -4.43
N ALA A 371 -20.18 30.79 -3.93
CA ALA A 371 -20.21 31.26 -2.56
C ALA A 371 -20.22 30.11 -1.53
N VAL A 372 -20.99 29.06 -1.79
CA VAL A 372 -21.01 27.86 -0.94
C VAL A 372 -19.64 27.16 -0.96
N THR A 373 -19.01 27.01 -2.12
CA THR A 373 -17.70 26.39 -2.24
C THR A 373 -16.64 27.16 -1.47
N VAL A 374 -16.54 28.48 -1.67
CA VAL A 374 -15.59 29.33 -0.94
C VAL A 374 -15.82 29.33 0.56
N THR A 375 -17.08 29.31 1.01
CA THR A 375 -17.40 29.26 2.44
C THR A 375 -17.00 27.92 3.04
N ARG A 376 -17.22 26.83 2.32
CA ARG A 376 -16.85 25.48 2.76
C ARG A 376 -15.34 25.29 2.82
N ASP A 377 -14.62 25.78 1.83
CA ASP A 377 -13.16 25.71 1.76
C ASP A 377 -12.50 26.39 2.97
N ARG A 378 -13.00 27.58 3.33
CA ARG A 378 -12.51 28.33 4.50
C ARG A 378 -12.82 27.70 5.87
N THR A 379 -13.75 26.77 5.95
CA THR A 379 -14.22 26.18 7.21
C THR A 379 -13.69 24.75 7.45
N ARG A 380 -13.00 24.17 6.51
CA ARG A 380 -12.43 22.83 6.63
C ARG A 380 -10.94 22.86 6.91
N PRO A 381 -10.43 22.01 7.81
CA PRO A 381 -8.99 21.81 7.95
C PRO A 381 -8.43 21.20 6.66
N GLU A 382 -7.24 21.64 6.28
CA GLU A 382 -6.49 21.06 5.16
C GLU A 382 -5.86 19.75 5.62
N GLU A 383 -6.40 18.63 5.13
CA GLU A 383 -5.88 17.29 5.40
C GLU A 383 -5.55 16.60 4.07
N LEU A 384 -4.41 15.93 4.03
CA LEU A 384 -3.97 15.19 2.85
C LEU A 384 -4.83 13.94 2.60
N ALA A 385 -5.31 13.33 3.67
CA ALA A 385 -6.22 12.18 3.65
C ALA A 385 -7.08 12.19 4.93
N PRO A 386 -8.33 11.73 4.87
CA PRO A 386 -9.16 11.60 6.07
C PRO A 386 -8.49 10.68 7.08
N VAL A 387 -8.65 11.02 8.38
CA VAL A 387 -8.14 10.20 9.48
C VAL A 387 -8.82 8.83 9.41
N GLU A 388 -8.05 7.82 9.10
CA GLU A 388 -8.51 6.43 9.01
C GLU A 388 -8.40 5.77 10.38
N ASP A 389 -9.49 5.17 10.85
CA ASP A 389 -9.48 4.39 12.09
C ASP A 389 -8.78 3.04 11.85
N ARG A 390 -7.46 3.03 12.00
CA ARG A 390 -6.63 1.82 11.87
C ARG A 390 -6.67 0.95 13.11
N ARG A 391 -7.45 1.31 14.14
CA ARG A 391 -7.52 0.63 15.44
C ARG A 391 -6.14 0.39 16.07
N MET A 392 -5.17 1.21 15.74
CA MET A 392 -3.80 1.14 16.22
C MET A 392 -3.40 2.49 16.80
N LEU A 393 -3.07 2.52 18.09
CA LEU A 393 -2.53 3.67 18.78
C LEU A 393 -1.02 3.47 18.96
N VAL A 394 -0.21 4.29 18.30
CA VAL A 394 1.24 4.31 18.52
C VAL A 394 1.55 5.45 19.47
N VAL A 395 1.96 5.12 20.69
CA VAL A 395 2.41 6.11 21.66
C VAL A 395 3.93 6.08 21.71
N LEU A 396 4.56 7.17 21.26
CA LEU A 396 5.98 7.38 21.38
C LEU A 396 6.21 8.17 22.68
N GLY A 397 6.62 7.47 23.74
CA GLY A 397 7.03 8.08 25.01
C GLY A 397 8.55 8.02 25.15
N ALA A 398 9.21 9.16 25.35
CA ALA A 398 10.55 9.18 25.92
C ALA A 398 10.39 9.06 27.44
N GLY A 399 10.83 7.95 28.01
CA GLY A 399 10.92 7.80 29.47
C GLY A 399 11.93 8.78 30.04
N PRO A 400 11.81 9.11 31.33
CA PRO A 400 12.73 10.00 32.01
C PRO A 400 14.16 9.45 32.08
#